data_0e6278363c2ad307881684cf40b6f90b
#
_entry.id   0e6278363c2ad307881684cf40b6f90b
#
_cell.length_a   1.000
_cell.length_b   1.000
_cell.length_c   1.000
_cell.angle_alpha   90.00
_cell.angle_beta   90.00
_cell.angle_gamma   90.00
#
_symmetry.space_group_name_H-M   'P 1'
#
loop_
_entity.id
_entity.type
_entity.pdbx_description
1 polymer ?
#
loop_
_entity_poly.entity_id
_entity_poly.type
_entity_poly.pdbx_seq_one_letter_code
_entity_poly.pdbx_strand_id
1 'polypeptide(L)'
;MLLLIPGPVTTRPEVRAALAQDLAPWDNDFRAVCASIRERLLPIAGASPGTHAVLPLQGCGHFAIEASVRGFVPVGGRLLVPATGAYADRFIRLARETGRDVVAMPVGFGERADPEALGSALAADPAISHVGLVYSETGSGVVHDAPALAAVAGRAGRRVILDAVSAFGAMPLELGSRPEIEAVVFTANKCLEGVAGVAFAVARIDRLVPGVAGSWSFDLADIYEHAMRNGWGSFRFTPPAQVLAAFAVALDLYDAEGGQPARLARYQANLRALYEGVLRIGLTPYLPAAAQGPVVMNVHAPADPAWDLQRFVDALKARGVLISNFYSTSQPSFRVGCIGAVTPDDMARAVDAMDAALTELGVRDRTGLAVG
;
A
#
# COMPACT_ATOMS: atom_id res chain seq x y z
N MET A 1 -16.09 2.94 16.43
CA MET A 1 -15.33 1.70 16.16
C MET A 1 -14.02 2.08 15.51
N LEU A 2 -12.91 1.62 16.06
CA LEU A 2 -11.57 1.75 15.48
C LEU A 2 -11.34 0.61 14.49
N LEU A 3 -11.02 0.95 13.25
CA LEU A 3 -10.69 -0.02 12.20
C LEU A 3 -9.17 -0.14 12.13
N LEU A 4 -8.60 -1.10 12.84
CA LEU A 4 -7.15 -1.34 12.92
C LEU A 4 -6.74 -2.49 11.99
N ILE A 5 -7.15 -2.40 10.72
CA ILE A 5 -6.71 -3.26 9.63
C ILE A 5 -5.78 -2.46 8.70
N PRO A 6 -4.94 -3.11 7.88
CA PRO A 6 -4.04 -2.38 6.99
C PRO A 6 -4.73 -1.64 5.83
N GLY A 7 -6.05 -1.74 5.74
CA GLY A 7 -6.92 -1.00 4.81
C GLY A 7 -8.09 -1.83 4.27
N PRO A 8 -9.26 -1.21 4.10
CA PRO A 8 -9.56 0.23 4.33
C PRO A 8 -9.35 0.62 5.80
N VAL A 9 -8.96 1.88 6.02
CA VAL A 9 -8.58 2.39 7.33
C VAL A 9 -9.71 3.16 8.02
N THR A 10 -9.58 3.47 9.32
CA THR A 10 -10.43 4.46 9.97
C THR A 10 -10.26 5.80 9.28
N THR A 11 -11.35 6.42 8.83
CA THR A 11 -11.36 7.73 8.18
C THR A 11 -11.93 8.80 9.12
N ARG A 12 -11.58 10.06 8.84
CA ARG A 12 -12.15 11.19 9.57
C ARG A 12 -13.64 11.40 9.22
N PRO A 13 -14.45 11.97 10.14
CA PRO A 13 -15.87 12.22 9.87
C PRO A 13 -16.11 13.06 8.62
N GLU A 14 -15.26 14.05 8.35
CA GLU A 14 -15.35 14.97 7.20
C GLU A 14 -15.20 14.18 5.87
N VAL A 15 -14.28 13.23 5.81
CA VAL A 15 -14.09 12.35 4.65
C VAL A 15 -15.35 11.51 4.40
N ARG A 16 -15.95 10.97 5.45
CA ARG A 16 -17.19 10.19 5.32
C ARG A 16 -18.40 11.05 4.95
N ALA A 17 -18.48 12.29 5.45
CA ALA A 17 -19.55 13.20 5.12
C ALA A 17 -19.56 13.56 3.63
N ALA A 18 -18.39 13.68 3.00
CA ALA A 18 -18.26 13.99 1.57
C ALA A 18 -18.82 12.88 0.65
N LEU A 19 -19.03 11.66 1.15
CA LEU A 19 -19.68 10.58 0.38
C LEU A 19 -21.19 10.77 0.16
N ALA A 20 -21.83 11.65 0.93
CA ALA A 20 -23.28 11.81 0.92
C ALA A 20 -23.81 12.76 -0.18
N GLN A 21 -22.94 13.24 -1.06
CA GLN A 21 -23.32 14.19 -2.12
C GLN A 21 -23.46 13.48 -3.47
N ASP A 22 -24.53 13.81 -4.20
CA ASP A 22 -24.65 13.43 -5.60
C ASP A 22 -23.83 14.39 -6.45
N LEU A 23 -22.99 13.85 -7.34
CA LEU A 23 -22.04 14.60 -8.15
C LEU A 23 -22.13 14.16 -9.62
N ALA A 24 -22.14 15.13 -10.52
CA ALA A 24 -22.14 14.88 -11.95
C ALA A 24 -20.71 14.87 -12.50
N PRO A 25 -20.26 13.76 -13.14
CA PRO A 25 -18.89 13.67 -13.66
C PRO A 25 -18.51 14.69 -14.73
N TRP A 26 -19.49 15.30 -15.37
CA TRP A 26 -19.31 16.30 -16.43
C TRP A 26 -19.37 17.73 -15.94
N ASP A 27 -19.71 17.93 -14.65
CA ASP A 27 -19.73 19.24 -14.04
C ASP A 27 -18.31 19.80 -13.88
N ASN A 28 -18.14 21.10 -14.17
CA ASN A 28 -16.83 21.73 -14.16
C ASN A 28 -16.23 21.78 -12.75
N ASP A 29 -17.06 21.97 -11.72
CA ASP A 29 -16.57 21.99 -10.33
C ASP A 29 -16.03 20.63 -9.92
N PHE A 30 -16.74 19.56 -10.25
CA PHE A 30 -16.24 18.20 -10.01
C PHE A 30 -14.96 17.89 -10.81
N ARG A 31 -14.89 18.33 -12.07
CA ARG A 31 -13.68 18.17 -12.90
C ARG A 31 -12.50 18.96 -12.32
N ALA A 32 -12.74 20.14 -11.75
CA ALA A 32 -11.70 20.91 -11.07
C ALA A 32 -11.17 20.16 -9.83
N VAL A 33 -12.06 19.54 -9.04
CA VAL A 33 -11.66 18.66 -7.93
C VAL A 33 -10.78 17.51 -8.41
N CYS A 34 -11.16 16.83 -9.49
CA CYS A 34 -10.37 15.72 -10.05
C CYS A 34 -8.99 16.18 -10.58
N ALA A 35 -8.90 17.35 -11.20
CA ALA A 35 -7.63 17.94 -11.64
C ALA A 35 -6.74 18.27 -10.44
N SER A 36 -7.29 18.92 -9.41
CA SER A 36 -6.60 19.25 -8.17
C SER A 36 -6.04 18.01 -7.46
N ILE A 37 -6.81 16.91 -7.39
CA ILE A 37 -6.31 15.64 -6.85
C ILE A 37 -5.04 15.19 -7.59
N ARG A 38 -5.05 15.17 -8.91
CA ARG A 38 -3.90 14.73 -9.72
C ARG A 38 -2.69 15.65 -9.50
N GLU A 39 -2.89 16.96 -9.44
CA GLU A 39 -1.83 17.95 -9.22
C GLU A 39 -1.20 17.79 -7.84
N ARG A 40 -2.00 17.58 -6.80
CA ARG A 40 -1.54 17.42 -5.40
C ARG A 40 -0.79 16.10 -5.16
N LEU A 41 -1.09 15.07 -5.91
CA LEU A 41 -0.43 13.76 -5.79
C LEU A 41 0.99 13.74 -6.39
N LEU A 42 1.31 14.61 -7.35
CA LEU A 42 2.65 14.69 -7.95
C LEU A 42 3.74 15.02 -6.93
N PRO A 43 3.64 16.11 -6.14
CA PRO A 43 4.67 16.43 -5.15
C PRO A 43 4.78 15.38 -4.04
N ILE A 44 3.70 14.68 -3.69
CA ILE A 44 3.75 13.58 -2.72
C ILE A 44 4.61 12.42 -3.26
N ALA A 45 4.61 12.23 -4.58
CA ALA A 45 5.46 11.26 -5.25
C ALA A 45 6.90 11.75 -5.48
N GLY A 46 7.22 13.01 -5.12
CA GLY A 46 8.48 13.63 -5.52
C GLY A 46 8.63 13.75 -7.03
N ALA A 47 7.52 13.95 -7.74
CA ALA A 47 7.43 14.03 -9.19
C ALA A 47 7.04 15.45 -9.65
N SER A 48 7.27 15.75 -10.92
CA SER A 48 6.96 17.07 -11.51
C SER A 48 6.03 16.95 -12.72
N PRO A 49 5.17 17.96 -12.94
CA PRO A 49 4.41 18.08 -14.19
C PRO A 49 5.37 18.09 -15.40
N GLY A 50 4.90 17.51 -16.51
CA GLY A 50 5.70 17.40 -17.75
C GLY A 50 6.63 16.18 -17.81
N THR A 51 7.02 15.60 -16.68
CA THR A 51 7.78 14.34 -16.62
C THR A 51 6.94 13.16 -16.18
N HIS A 52 6.00 13.37 -15.26
CA HIS A 52 5.13 12.36 -14.71
C HIS A 52 3.66 12.77 -14.78
N ALA A 53 2.79 11.80 -14.86
CA ALA A 53 1.35 11.95 -14.85
C ALA A 53 0.70 11.07 -13.77
N VAL A 54 -0.31 11.61 -13.09
CA VAL A 54 -1.16 10.84 -12.17
C VAL A 54 -2.34 10.29 -12.93
N LEU A 55 -2.46 8.97 -13.00
CA LEU A 55 -3.43 8.24 -13.82
C LEU A 55 -4.37 7.45 -12.91
N PRO A 56 -5.62 7.90 -12.72
CA PRO A 56 -6.58 7.23 -11.86
C PRO A 56 -7.20 6.03 -12.55
N LEU A 57 -7.44 4.97 -11.76
CA LEU A 57 -8.22 3.80 -12.13
C LEU A 57 -9.28 3.55 -11.07
N GLN A 58 -10.51 3.30 -11.50
CA GLN A 58 -11.56 2.86 -10.57
C GLN A 58 -11.26 1.44 -10.12
N GLY A 59 -11.19 1.25 -8.79
CA GLY A 59 -10.93 -0.04 -8.19
C GLY A 59 -9.85 -0.04 -7.11
N CYS A 60 -9.19 -1.16 -6.94
CA CYS A 60 -8.14 -1.36 -5.92
C CYS A 60 -6.73 -1.31 -6.52
N GLY A 61 -5.71 -1.36 -5.65
CA GLY A 61 -4.30 -1.31 -6.06
C GLY A 61 -3.91 -2.37 -7.09
N HIS A 62 -4.52 -3.57 -7.05
CA HIS A 62 -4.27 -4.63 -8.03
C HIS A 62 -4.55 -4.20 -9.47
N PHE A 63 -5.60 -3.41 -9.70
CA PHE A 63 -5.96 -2.93 -11.04
C PHE A 63 -4.90 -1.95 -11.57
N ALA A 64 -4.35 -1.10 -10.70
CA ALA A 64 -3.29 -0.19 -11.09
C ALA A 64 -1.92 -0.89 -11.28
N ILE A 65 -1.64 -1.96 -10.51
CA ILE A 65 -0.47 -2.83 -10.75
C ILE A 65 -0.62 -3.53 -12.09
N GLU A 66 -1.79 -4.13 -12.37
CA GLU A 66 -2.06 -4.78 -13.66
C GLU A 66 -1.92 -3.81 -14.83
N ALA A 67 -2.50 -2.61 -14.72
CA ALA A 67 -2.38 -1.57 -15.73
C ALA A 67 -0.92 -1.18 -15.97
N SER A 68 -0.11 -1.07 -14.91
CA SER A 68 1.31 -0.75 -15.01
C SER A 68 2.11 -1.88 -15.65
N VAL A 69 1.87 -3.14 -15.25
CA VAL A 69 2.53 -4.30 -15.88
C VAL A 69 2.18 -4.39 -17.36
N ARG A 70 0.90 -4.20 -17.71
CA ARG A 70 0.45 -4.22 -19.11
C ARG A 70 1.02 -3.09 -19.95
N GLY A 71 1.12 -1.89 -19.37
CA GLY A 71 1.57 -0.70 -20.06
C GLY A 71 3.07 -0.60 -20.26
N PHE A 72 3.86 -1.16 -19.33
CA PHE A 72 5.32 -0.97 -19.32
C PHE A 72 6.10 -2.25 -19.66
N VAL A 73 5.62 -3.43 -19.25
CA VAL A 73 6.32 -4.69 -19.56
C VAL A 73 5.77 -5.29 -20.84
N PRO A 74 6.58 -5.49 -21.89
CA PRO A 74 6.12 -6.13 -23.12
C PRO A 74 5.55 -7.52 -22.87
N VAL A 75 4.60 -7.97 -23.70
CA VAL A 75 4.15 -9.37 -23.70
C VAL A 75 5.34 -10.27 -24.00
N GLY A 76 5.53 -11.32 -23.21
CA GLY A 76 6.72 -12.19 -23.27
C GLY A 76 7.96 -11.55 -22.64
N GLY A 77 7.91 -10.30 -22.17
CA GLY A 77 8.98 -9.66 -21.42
C GLY A 77 9.20 -10.34 -20.07
N ARG A 78 10.46 -10.35 -19.60
CA ARG A 78 10.85 -10.97 -18.34
C ARG A 78 10.95 -9.95 -17.22
N LEU A 79 10.24 -10.22 -16.12
CA LEU A 79 10.16 -9.40 -14.92
C LEU A 79 10.74 -10.16 -13.72
N LEU A 80 11.63 -9.54 -12.96
CA LEU A 80 12.06 -10.06 -11.67
C LEU A 80 11.24 -9.41 -10.54
N VAL A 81 10.77 -10.25 -9.60
CA VAL A 81 10.08 -9.77 -8.39
C VAL A 81 10.68 -10.44 -7.16
N PRO A 82 11.23 -9.68 -6.19
CA PRO A 82 11.57 -10.22 -4.88
C PRO A 82 10.31 -10.74 -4.18
N ALA A 83 10.29 -12.03 -3.85
CA ALA A 83 9.15 -12.73 -3.25
C ALA A 83 9.11 -12.47 -1.73
N THR A 84 8.73 -11.26 -1.34
CA THR A 84 8.81 -10.75 0.04
C THR A 84 7.59 -11.08 0.89
N GLY A 85 6.56 -11.68 0.29
CA GLY A 85 5.32 -12.05 0.97
C GLY A 85 4.09 -12.01 0.08
N ALA A 86 2.91 -12.02 0.69
CA ALA A 86 1.63 -12.19 0.01
C ALA A 86 1.33 -11.14 -1.07
N TYR A 87 1.82 -9.91 -0.93
CA TYR A 87 1.60 -8.86 -1.95
C TYR A 87 2.58 -8.99 -3.11
N ALA A 88 3.82 -9.40 -2.86
CA ALA A 88 4.75 -9.78 -3.90
C ALA A 88 4.25 -11.01 -4.68
N ASP A 89 3.71 -12.03 -4.00
CA ASP A 89 3.11 -13.21 -4.64
C ASP A 89 1.93 -12.85 -5.56
N ARG A 90 1.10 -11.89 -5.14
CA ARG A 90 0.02 -11.37 -5.99
C ARG A 90 0.55 -10.63 -7.21
N PHE A 91 1.60 -9.84 -7.05
CA PHE A 91 2.28 -9.17 -8.16
C PHE A 91 2.82 -10.21 -9.17
N ILE A 92 3.54 -11.23 -8.67
CA ILE A 92 4.06 -12.35 -9.47
C ILE A 92 2.94 -13.05 -10.24
N ARG A 93 1.86 -13.42 -9.55
CA ARG A 93 0.72 -14.08 -10.17
C ARG A 93 0.10 -13.22 -11.26
N LEU A 94 -0.18 -11.95 -10.96
CA LEU A 94 -0.80 -11.01 -11.88
C LEU A 94 0.07 -10.81 -13.13
N ALA A 95 1.37 -10.66 -12.97
CA ALA A 95 2.28 -10.52 -14.11
C ALA A 95 2.28 -11.77 -15.00
N ARG A 96 2.28 -12.98 -14.41
CA ARG A 96 2.18 -14.25 -15.15
C ARG A 96 0.86 -14.37 -15.91
N GLU A 97 -0.27 -14.07 -15.27
CA GLU A 97 -1.60 -14.14 -15.90
C GLU A 97 -1.76 -13.11 -17.02
N THR A 98 -0.97 -12.04 -17.04
CA THR A 98 -0.91 -11.06 -18.15
C THR A 98 0.10 -11.44 -19.25
N GLY A 99 0.65 -12.64 -19.23
CA GLY A 99 1.55 -13.17 -20.25
C GLY A 99 3.01 -12.71 -20.13
N ARG A 100 3.46 -12.30 -18.95
CA ARG A 100 4.86 -11.96 -18.68
C ARG A 100 5.59 -13.13 -18.06
N ASP A 101 6.86 -13.32 -18.42
CA ASP A 101 7.73 -14.28 -17.76
C ASP A 101 8.24 -13.68 -16.44
N VAL A 102 8.08 -14.40 -15.32
CA VAL A 102 8.39 -13.87 -14.00
C VAL A 102 9.41 -14.74 -13.27
N VAL A 103 10.54 -14.14 -12.97
CA VAL A 103 11.56 -14.66 -12.05
C VAL A 103 11.19 -14.19 -10.63
N ALA A 104 10.78 -15.11 -9.79
CA ALA A 104 10.57 -14.86 -8.36
C ALA A 104 11.92 -15.00 -7.64
N MET A 105 12.48 -13.90 -7.13
CA MET A 105 13.71 -13.93 -6.33
C MET A 105 13.33 -14.28 -4.87
N PRO A 106 13.83 -15.38 -4.31
CA PRO A 106 13.51 -15.76 -2.94
C PRO A 106 13.97 -14.70 -1.92
N VAL A 107 13.11 -14.39 -0.97
CA VAL A 107 13.40 -13.55 0.20
C VAL A 107 12.80 -14.23 1.42
N GLY A 108 13.54 -14.30 2.52
CA GLY A 108 13.05 -14.90 3.75
C GLY A 108 11.83 -14.15 4.28
N PHE A 109 10.88 -14.89 4.85
CA PHE A 109 9.66 -14.28 5.39
C PHE A 109 10.01 -13.30 6.53
N GLY A 110 9.53 -12.06 6.43
CA GLY A 110 9.85 -11.01 7.40
C GLY A 110 11.24 -10.38 7.21
N GLU A 111 11.99 -10.77 6.20
CA GLU A 111 13.27 -10.17 5.85
C GLU A 111 13.11 -9.04 4.82
N ARG A 112 14.08 -8.15 4.78
CA ARG A 112 14.16 -7.13 3.72
C ARG A 112 14.80 -7.74 2.48
N ALA A 113 14.29 -7.36 1.31
CA ALA A 113 14.96 -7.69 0.06
C ALA A 113 16.37 -7.06 0.05
N ASP A 114 17.37 -7.89 -0.26
CA ASP A 114 18.77 -7.49 -0.29
C ASP A 114 19.15 -6.88 -1.64
N PRO A 115 19.67 -5.63 -1.68
CA PRO A 115 20.15 -5.00 -2.90
C PRO A 115 21.27 -5.77 -3.60
N GLU A 116 22.19 -6.44 -2.86
CA GLU A 116 23.27 -7.22 -3.44
C GLU A 116 22.76 -8.47 -4.13
N ALA A 117 21.83 -9.19 -3.46
CA ALA A 117 21.17 -10.36 -4.05
C ALA A 117 20.38 -9.97 -5.32
N LEU A 118 19.67 -8.84 -5.30
CA LEU A 118 19.00 -8.31 -6.50
C LEU A 118 19.99 -8.03 -7.63
N GLY A 119 21.11 -7.36 -7.33
CA GLY A 119 22.17 -7.08 -8.31
C GLY A 119 22.73 -8.36 -8.94
N SER A 120 23.01 -9.37 -8.13
CA SER A 120 23.49 -10.67 -8.57
C SER A 120 22.48 -11.40 -9.48
N ALA A 121 21.19 -11.39 -9.10
CA ALA A 121 20.13 -12.00 -9.92
C ALA A 121 19.97 -11.29 -11.29
N LEU A 122 20.07 -9.96 -11.33
CA LEU A 122 20.00 -9.19 -12.58
C LEU A 122 21.23 -9.40 -13.48
N ALA A 123 22.40 -9.60 -12.90
CA ALA A 123 23.63 -9.92 -13.64
C ALA A 123 23.58 -11.35 -14.23
N ALA A 124 22.97 -12.29 -13.51
CA ALA A 124 22.86 -13.68 -13.95
C ALA A 124 21.85 -13.86 -15.10
N ASP A 125 20.85 -12.99 -15.23
CA ASP A 125 19.83 -13.08 -16.29
C ASP A 125 19.67 -11.74 -17.04
N PRO A 126 20.42 -11.52 -18.13
CA PRO A 126 20.32 -10.33 -18.94
C PRO A 126 18.97 -10.13 -19.65
N ALA A 127 18.15 -11.17 -19.75
CA ALA A 127 16.83 -11.10 -20.36
C ALA A 127 15.77 -10.37 -19.48
N ILE A 128 16.06 -10.23 -18.18
CA ILE A 128 15.22 -9.43 -17.29
C ILE A 128 15.26 -7.98 -17.73
N SER A 129 14.12 -7.42 -18.08
CA SER A 129 13.96 -6.03 -18.51
C SER A 129 13.41 -5.12 -17.40
N HIS A 130 12.63 -5.69 -16.49
CA HIS A 130 11.94 -4.95 -15.42
C HIS A 130 12.09 -5.64 -14.07
N VAL A 131 11.92 -4.82 -13.02
CA VAL A 131 11.84 -5.27 -11.63
C VAL A 131 10.52 -4.78 -11.04
N GLY A 132 9.72 -5.70 -10.49
CA GLY A 132 8.54 -5.38 -9.68
C GLY A 132 8.94 -5.32 -8.22
N LEU A 133 8.75 -4.19 -7.57
CA LEU A 133 9.09 -3.99 -6.16
C LEU A 133 7.83 -3.73 -5.34
N VAL A 134 7.75 -4.30 -4.15
CA VAL A 134 6.77 -3.93 -3.12
C VAL A 134 7.50 -3.08 -2.08
N TYR A 135 7.06 -1.84 -1.85
CA TYR A 135 7.70 -0.93 -0.89
C TYR A 135 7.43 -1.36 0.56
N SER A 136 6.17 -1.67 0.86
CA SER A 136 5.74 -2.12 2.20
C SER A 136 4.94 -3.41 2.07
N GLU A 137 5.51 -4.52 2.53
CA GLU A 137 4.84 -5.82 2.53
C GLU A 137 3.83 -5.88 3.68
N THR A 138 2.57 -5.69 3.35
CA THR A 138 1.48 -5.63 4.34
C THR A 138 1.18 -6.99 4.98
N GLY A 139 1.68 -8.07 4.39
CA GLY A 139 1.59 -9.42 4.95
C GLY A 139 2.46 -9.60 6.19
N SER A 140 3.70 -9.14 6.15
CA SER A 140 4.68 -9.28 7.23
C SER A 140 4.85 -8.01 8.09
N GLY A 141 4.59 -6.83 7.54
CA GLY A 141 4.87 -5.53 8.16
C GLY A 141 6.26 -4.97 7.84
N VAL A 142 7.03 -5.63 6.98
CA VAL A 142 8.36 -5.17 6.54
C VAL A 142 8.23 -3.99 5.58
N VAL A 143 9.08 -2.99 5.77
CA VAL A 143 9.32 -1.93 4.77
C VAL A 143 10.70 -2.15 4.15
N HIS A 144 10.73 -2.31 2.83
CA HIS A 144 11.95 -2.52 2.05
C HIS A 144 12.64 -1.19 1.74
N ASP A 145 13.94 -1.23 1.48
CA ASP A 145 14.67 -0.07 0.95
C ASP A 145 14.40 0.04 -0.57
N ALA A 146 13.18 0.46 -0.92
CA ALA A 146 12.78 0.58 -2.32
C ALA A 146 13.67 1.55 -3.12
N PRO A 147 14.15 2.69 -2.57
CA PRO A 147 15.14 3.53 -3.26
C PRO A 147 16.44 2.82 -3.59
N ALA A 148 17.01 2.04 -2.66
CA ALA A 148 18.25 1.30 -2.90
C ALA A 148 18.05 0.18 -3.93
N LEU A 149 16.96 -0.58 -3.83
CA LEU A 149 16.60 -1.64 -4.78
C LEU A 149 16.37 -1.07 -6.20
N ALA A 150 15.64 0.05 -6.31
CA ALA A 150 15.44 0.72 -7.59
C ALA A 150 16.77 1.20 -8.20
N ALA A 151 17.66 1.78 -7.39
CA ALA A 151 18.98 2.21 -7.85
C ALA A 151 19.83 1.04 -8.37
N VAL A 152 19.74 -0.14 -7.75
CA VAL A 152 20.39 -1.38 -8.25
C VAL A 152 19.83 -1.76 -9.61
N ALA A 153 18.52 -1.79 -9.76
CA ALA A 153 17.86 -2.08 -11.03
C ALA A 153 18.28 -1.07 -12.12
N GLY A 154 18.29 0.23 -11.79
CA GLY A 154 18.72 1.30 -12.70
C GLY A 154 20.17 1.15 -13.16
N ARG A 155 21.10 0.85 -12.25
CA ARG A 155 22.52 0.59 -12.61
C ARG A 155 22.67 -0.63 -13.51
N ALA A 156 21.82 -1.62 -13.37
CA ALA A 156 21.76 -2.78 -14.25
C ALA A 156 21.03 -2.49 -15.59
N GLY A 157 20.60 -1.26 -15.85
CA GLY A 157 19.82 -0.87 -17.02
C GLY A 157 18.39 -1.43 -17.05
N ARG A 158 17.84 -1.79 -15.88
CA ARG A 158 16.48 -2.32 -15.72
C ARG A 158 15.54 -1.23 -15.24
N ARG A 159 14.26 -1.40 -15.54
CA ARG A 159 13.19 -0.48 -15.16
C ARG A 159 12.39 -1.03 -14.00
N VAL A 160 11.70 -0.17 -13.27
CA VAL A 160 11.01 -0.52 -12.02
C VAL A 160 9.54 -0.14 -12.09
N ILE A 161 8.67 -1.07 -11.70
CA ILE A 161 7.30 -0.80 -11.30
C ILE A 161 7.24 -0.98 -9.78
N LEU A 162 6.88 0.09 -9.05
CA LEU A 162 6.87 0.12 -7.60
C LEU A 162 5.43 0.04 -7.06
N ASP A 163 5.11 -1.04 -6.38
CA ASP A 163 3.92 -1.12 -5.54
C ASP A 163 4.16 -0.34 -4.23
N ALA A 164 3.57 0.83 -4.13
CA ALA A 164 3.56 1.66 -2.94
C ALA A 164 2.15 1.75 -2.31
N VAL A 165 1.28 0.77 -2.57
CA VAL A 165 -0.12 0.77 -2.10
C VAL A 165 -0.21 1.02 -0.60
N SER A 166 0.67 0.44 0.18
CA SER A 166 0.72 0.61 1.65
C SER A 166 1.83 1.55 2.13
N ALA A 167 2.43 2.34 1.22
CA ALA A 167 3.56 3.22 1.53
C ALA A 167 3.32 4.68 1.12
N PHE A 168 2.62 4.90 0.00
CA PHE A 168 2.42 6.21 -0.59
C PHE A 168 1.69 7.16 0.35
N GLY A 169 2.25 8.37 0.50
CA GLY A 169 1.74 9.39 1.41
C GLY A 169 2.31 9.30 2.84
N ALA A 170 2.97 8.18 3.21
CA ALA A 170 3.68 8.06 4.48
C ALA A 170 5.19 7.87 4.26
N MET A 171 5.58 6.92 3.41
CA MET A 171 7.00 6.70 3.11
C MET A 171 7.49 7.70 2.06
N PRO A 172 8.74 8.20 2.18
CA PRO A 172 9.29 9.16 1.25
C PRO A 172 9.45 8.56 -0.15
N LEU A 173 9.16 9.36 -1.17
CA LEU A 173 9.35 9.05 -2.58
C LEU A 173 9.97 10.26 -3.30
N GLU A 174 10.86 10.02 -4.26
CA GLU A 174 11.56 11.03 -5.03
C GLU A 174 11.66 10.61 -6.51
N LEU A 175 10.52 10.46 -7.19
CA LEU A 175 10.48 9.99 -8.57
C LEU A 175 11.25 10.87 -9.55
N GLY A 176 11.32 12.17 -9.28
CA GLY A 176 12.07 13.12 -10.13
C GLY A 176 13.56 12.80 -10.24
N SER A 177 14.15 12.18 -9.21
CA SER A 177 15.56 11.76 -9.18
C SER A 177 15.78 10.27 -9.52
N ARG A 178 14.70 9.53 -9.86
CA ARG A 178 14.70 8.07 -10.07
C ARG A 178 14.17 7.69 -11.46
N PRO A 179 14.94 7.97 -12.53
CA PRO A 179 14.49 7.74 -13.90
C PRO A 179 14.24 6.26 -14.23
N GLU A 180 14.76 5.33 -13.42
CA GLU A 180 14.51 3.90 -13.53
C GLU A 180 13.10 3.51 -13.13
N ILE A 181 12.42 4.29 -12.27
CA ILE A 181 11.03 4.00 -11.84
C ILE A 181 10.06 4.52 -12.90
N GLU A 182 9.40 3.63 -13.62
CA GLU A 182 8.43 3.98 -14.66
C GLU A 182 7.05 4.27 -14.11
N ALA A 183 6.67 3.55 -13.04
CA ALA A 183 5.39 3.76 -12.37
C ALA A 183 5.47 3.46 -10.88
N VAL A 184 4.76 4.27 -10.11
CA VAL A 184 4.43 4.01 -8.70
C VAL A 184 2.93 3.85 -8.57
N VAL A 185 2.50 2.78 -7.92
CA VAL A 185 1.09 2.44 -7.75
C VAL A 185 0.65 2.61 -6.30
N PHE A 186 -0.52 3.22 -6.09
CA PHE A 186 -1.11 3.38 -4.76
C PHE A 186 -2.64 3.52 -4.81
N THR A 187 -3.27 3.61 -3.63
CA THR A 187 -4.72 3.77 -3.46
C THR A 187 -5.05 4.87 -2.47
N ALA A 188 -6.25 5.44 -2.59
CA ALA A 188 -6.72 6.47 -1.67
C ALA A 188 -6.91 5.98 -0.22
N ASN A 189 -7.27 4.70 -0.03
CA ASN A 189 -7.77 4.14 1.22
C ASN A 189 -6.71 3.54 2.17
N LYS A 190 -5.46 3.91 2.00
CA LYS A 190 -4.31 3.51 2.84
C LYS A 190 -3.75 4.72 3.58
N CYS A 191 -2.48 5.03 3.40
CA CYS A 191 -1.80 6.11 4.14
C CYS A 191 -2.35 7.53 3.83
N LEU A 192 -3.10 7.72 2.75
CA LEU A 192 -3.79 8.98 2.45
C LEU A 192 -5.17 9.12 3.12
N GLU A 193 -5.64 8.09 3.82
CA GLU A 193 -6.86 8.10 4.65
C GLU A 193 -8.17 8.45 3.91
N GLY A 194 -8.19 8.23 2.60
CA GLY A 194 -9.41 8.27 1.81
C GLY A 194 -10.22 6.98 1.95
N VAL A 195 -11.26 6.84 1.15
CA VAL A 195 -12.10 5.63 1.08
C VAL A 195 -11.69 4.75 -0.09
N ALA A 196 -12.05 3.45 -0.03
CA ALA A 196 -11.77 2.51 -1.10
C ALA A 196 -12.60 2.81 -2.36
N GLY A 197 -12.05 2.53 -3.55
CA GLY A 197 -12.75 2.66 -4.83
C GLY A 197 -11.94 3.32 -5.94
N VAL A 198 -10.79 3.92 -5.62
CA VAL A 198 -9.87 4.50 -6.59
C VAL A 198 -8.42 4.13 -6.28
N ALA A 199 -7.70 3.74 -7.33
CA ALA A 199 -6.27 3.54 -7.34
C ALA A 199 -5.62 4.49 -8.34
N PHE A 200 -4.32 4.70 -8.22
CA PHE A 200 -3.55 5.60 -9.06
C PHE A 200 -2.24 4.96 -9.49
N ALA A 201 -1.80 5.29 -10.69
CA ALA A 201 -0.41 5.14 -11.11
C ALA A 201 0.18 6.53 -11.33
N VAL A 202 1.29 6.85 -10.65
CA VAL A 202 2.16 7.98 -11.06
C VAL A 202 3.18 7.42 -12.03
N ALA A 203 3.06 7.80 -13.30
CA ALA A 203 3.80 7.19 -14.38
C ALA A 203 4.63 8.22 -15.17
N ARG A 204 5.77 7.78 -15.70
CA ARG A 204 6.60 8.58 -16.60
C ARG A 204 5.87 8.77 -17.94
N ILE A 205 5.70 10.03 -18.34
CA ILE A 205 4.99 10.39 -19.59
C ILE A 205 5.74 9.88 -20.82
N ASP A 206 7.07 9.96 -20.84
CA ASP A 206 7.91 9.52 -21.96
C ASP A 206 7.94 8.00 -22.16
N ARG A 207 7.28 7.24 -21.27
CA ARG A 207 7.16 5.77 -21.31
C ARG A 207 5.75 5.28 -21.63
N LEU A 208 4.80 6.18 -21.70
CA LEU A 208 3.41 5.83 -22.03
C LEU A 208 3.30 5.60 -23.54
N VAL A 209 3.00 4.36 -23.93
CA VAL A 209 2.80 3.98 -25.34
C VAL A 209 1.37 3.47 -25.51
N PRO A 210 0.53 4.15 -26.31
CA PRO A 210 -0.86 3.73 -26.53
C PRO A 210 -0.98 2.35 -27.16
N GLY A 211 -1.97 1.59 -26.73
CA GLY A 211 -2.35 0.32 -27.35
C GLY A 211 -1.50 -0.89 -26.97
N VAL A 212 -0.39 -0.72 -26.23
CA VAL A 212 0.49 -1.85 -25.84
C VAL A 212 -0.07 -2.66 -24.67
N ALA A 213 -0.99 -2.11 -23.91
CA ALA A 213 -1.56 -2.75 -22.72
C ALA A 213 -2.35 -4.03 -23.02
N GLY A 214 -2.82 -4.24 -24.25
CA GLY A 214 -3.68 -5.35 -24.61
C GLY A 214 -5.03 -5.36 -23.87
N SER A 215 -5.40 -4.22 -23.29
CA SER A 215 -6.65 -3.99 -22.56
C SER A 215 -6.98 -2.50 -22.57
N TRP A 216 -8.07 -2.13 -23.23
CA TRP A 216 -8.48 -0.73 -23.26
C TRP A 216 -8.78 -0.16 -21.87
N SER A 217 -9.41 -0.94 -20.99
CA SER A 217 -9.74 -0.52 -19.64
C SER A 217 -8.50 -0.20 -18.79
N PHE A 218 -7.40 -0.91 -18.98
CA PHE A 218 -6.16 -0.79 -18.23
C PHE A 218 -5.03 -0.09 -19.01
N ASP A 219 -5.33 0.60 -20.10
CA ASP A 219 -4.33 1.34 -20.86
C ASP A 219 -4.06 2.70 -20.21
N LEU A 220 -2.92 2.81 -19.51
CA LEU A 220 -2.48 4.04 -18.85
C LEU A 220 -2.19 5.15 -19.85
N ALA A 221 -1.67 4.81 -21.03
CA ALA A 221 -1.39 5.79 -22.07
C ALA A 221 -2.68 6.39 -22.63
N ASP A 222 -3.73 5.58 -22.85
CA ASP A 222 -5.03 6.10 -23.27
C ASP A 222 -5.73 6.93 -22.18
N ILE A 223 -5.53 6.61 -20.88
CA ILE A 223 -5.97 7.49 -19.77
C ILE A 223 -5.30 8.85 -19.86
N TYR A 224 -3.99 8.87 -20.11
CA TYR A 224 -3.23 10.10 -20.24
C TYR A 224 -3.69 10.92 -21.47
N GLU A 225 -3.75 10.32 -22.63
CA GLU A 225 -4.20 10.98 -23.86
C GLU A 225 -5.62 11.53 -23.77
N HIS A 226 -6.53 10.78 -23.11
CA HIS A 226 -7.88 11.25 -22.87
C HIS A 226 -7.87 12.52 -22.03
N ALA A 227 -7.08 12.56 -20.96
CA ALA A 227 -6.97 13.73 -20.10
C ALA A 227 -6.36 14.93 -20.84
N MET A 228 -5.38 14.70 -21.71
CA MET A 228 -4.78 15.77 -22.51
C MET A 228 -5.77 16.36 -23.54
N ARG A 229 -6.63 15.54 -24.11
CA ARG A 229 -7.64 16.00 -25.09
C ARG A 229 -8.86 16.65 -24.44
N ASN A 230 -9.30 16.17 -23.29
CA ASN A 230 -10.58 16.53 -22.67
C ASN A 230 -10.44 17.33 -21.36
N GLY A 231 -9.20 17.67 -20.97
CA GLY A 231 -8.86 18.34 -19.71
C GLY A 231 -8.50 17.39 -18.59
N TRP A 232 -7.60 17.85 -17.72
CA TRP A 232 -6.91 17.03 -16.72
C TRP A 232 -7.84 16.42 -15.65
N GLY A 233 -9.02 17.00 -15.43
CA GLY A 233 -10.04 16.44 -14.52
C GLY A 233 -11.01 15.45 -15.17
N SER A 234 -10.83 15.11 -16.46
CA SER A 234 -11.73 14.19 -17.16
C SER A 234 -11.42 12.73 -16.89
N PHE A 235 -12.44 11.87 -17.05
CA PHE A 235 -12.35 10.41 -16.98
C PHE A 235 -12.88 9.79 -18.27
N ARG A 236 -12.28 8.68 -18.73
CA ARG A 236 -12.73 7.94 -19.91
C ARG A 236 -14.08 7.26 -19.69
N PHE A 237 -14.30 6.77 -18.48
CA PHE A 237 -15.52 6.06 -18.05
C PHE A 237 -16.09 6.75 -16.82
N THR A 238 -17.27 6.31 -16.37
CA THR A 238 -17.90 6.84 -15.17
C THR A 238 -16.95 6.74 -13.97
N PRO A 239 -16.53 7.87 -13.35
CA PRO A 239 -15.66 7.85 -12.20
C PRO A 239 -16.42 7.52 -10.92
N PRO A 240 -15.75 7.06 -9.85
CA PRO A 240 -16.33 6.92 -8.53
C PRO A 240 -16.44 8.31 -7.86
N ALA A 241 -17.44 9.11 -8.28
CA ALA A 241 -17.48 10.56 -8.00
C ALA A 241 -17.46 10.88 -6.50
N GLN A 242 -18.28 10.18 -5.69
CA GLN A 242 -18.32 10.37 -4.25
C GLN A 242 -16.99 10.00 -3.58
N VAL A 243 -16.33 8.93 -4.05
CA VAL A 243 -15.00 8.50 -3.56
C VAL A 243 -13.94 9.57 -3.83
N LEU A 244 -13.98 10.19 -5.02
CA LEU A 244 -13.03 11.25 -5.38
C LEU A 244 -13.28 12.53 -4.58
N ALA A 245 -14.54 12.92 -4.35
CA ALA A 245 -14.87 14.04 -3.48
C ALA A 245 -14.39 13.81 -2.03
N ALA A 246 -14.64 12.63 -1.50
CA ALA A 246 -14.13 12.24 -0.18
C ALA A 246 -12.59 12.21 -0.14
N PHE A 247 -11.95 11.82 -1.23
CA PHE A 247 -10.50 11.80 -1.33
C PHE A 247 -9.89 13.22 -1.38
N ALA A 248 -10.55 14.17 -2.03
CA ALA A 248 -10.13 15.57 -2.00
C ALA A 248 -10.10 16.12 -0.56
N VAL A 249 -11.16 15.85 0.24
CA VAL A 249 -11.20 16.19 1.67
C VAL A 249 -10.09 15.48 2.46
N ALA A 250 -9.80 14.21 2.15
CA ALA A 250 -8.70 13.50 2.80
C ALA A 250 -7.34 14.14 2.48
N LEU A 251 -7.14 14.65 1.27
CA LEU A 251 -5.94 15.40 0.91
C LEU A 251 -5.86 16.74 1.62
N ASP A 252 -6.98 17.47 1.81
CA ASP A 252 -6.99 18.71 2.60
C ASP A 252 -6.53 18.47 4.03
N LEU A 253 -7.02 17.39 4.64
CA LEU A 253 -6.61 16.97 5.98
C LEU A 253 -5.14 16.51 6.03
N TYR A 254 -4.66 15.87 4.96
CA TYR A 254 -3.25 15.48 4.82
C TYR A 254 -2.32 16.69 4.78
N ASP A 255 -2.67 17.72 4.00
CA ASP A 255 -1.89 18.96 3.91
C ASP A 255 -1.94 19.74 5.24
N ALA A 256 -3.13 19.83 5.86
CA ALA A 256 -3.30 20.46 7.15
C ALA A 256 -2.53 19.78 8.30
N GLU A 257 -2.32 18.46 8.21
CA GLU A 257 -1.47 17.71 9.15
C GLU A 257 0.02 18.03 8.98
N GLY A 258 0.45 18.48 7.82
CA GLY A 258 1.85 18.75 7.48
C GLY A 258 2.44 17.78 6.46
N GLY A 259 1.59 17.08 5.72
CA GLY A 259 1.94 16.18 4.61
C GLY A 259 2.70 14.92 5.03
N GLN A 260 3.57 14.44 4.14
CA GLN A 260 4.26 13.15 4.28
C GLN A 260 5.10 13.03 5.59
N PRO A 261 5.90 14.01 6.00
CA PRO A 261 6.71 13.88 7.21
C PRO A 261 5.86 13.78 8.49
N ALA A 262 4.80 14.56 8.59
CA ALA A 262 3.91 14.54 9.74
C ALA A 262 3.10 13.23 9.79
N ARG A 263 2.62 12.76 8.62
CA ARG A 263 1.92 11.48 8.49
C ARG A 263 2.80 10.31 8.92
N LEU A 264 4.05 10.26 8.47
CA LEU A 264 5.01 9.23 8.87
C LEU A 264 5.29 9.29 10.38
N ALA A 265 5.52 10.48 10.92
CA ALA A 265 5.79 10.66 12.36
C ALA A 265 4.63 10.14 13.23
N ARG A 266 3.36 10.43 12.85
CA ARG A 266 2.18 9.93 13.56
C ARG A 266 2.10 8.39 13.48
N TYR A 267 2.30 7.79 12.32
CA TYR A 267 2.25 6.33 12.17
C TYR A 267 3.38 5.64 12.93
N GLN A 268 4.57 6.23 12.98
CA GLN A 268 5.67 5.74 13.82
C GLN A 268 5.33 5.84 15.32
N ALA A 269 4.66 6.90 15.74
CA ALA A 269 4.20 7.05 17.13
C ALA A 269 3.11 6.01 17.48
N ASN A 270 2.17 5.76 16.56
CA ASN A 270 1.16 4.72 16.69
C ASN A 270 1.81 3.33 16.83
N LEU A 271 2.77 3.03 15.95
CA LEU A 271 3.50 1.76 16.02
C LEU A 271 4.23 1.60 17.37
N ARG A 272 4.94 2.63 17.85
CA ARG A 272 5.65 2.55 19.15
C ARG A 272 4.67 2.25 20.27
N ALA A 273 3.56 2.99 20.36
CA ALA A 273 2.56 2.78 21.40
C ALA A 273 1.95 1.37 21.36
N LEU A 274 1.67 0.85 20.14
CA LEU A 274 1.17 -0.51 19.95
C LEU A 274 2.24 -1.54 20.33
N TYR A 275 3.48 -1.39 19.87
CA TYR A 275 4.58 -2.33 20.11
C TYR A 275 4.89 -2.48 21.60
N GLU A 276 5.07 -1.35 22.29
CA GLU A 276 5.30 -1.32 23.73
C GLU A 276 4.11 -1.88 24.50
N GLY A 277 2.89 -1.56 24.09
CA GLY A 277 1.67 -2.06 24.68
C GLY A 277 1.51 -3.58 24.55
N VAL A 278 1.81 -4.12 23.37
CA VAL A 278 1.76 -5.57 23.09
C VAL A 278 2.74 -6.33 23.99
N LEU A 279 3.98 -5.83 24.12
CA LEU A 279 4.96 -6.40 25.06
C LEU A 279 4.49 -6.32 26.52
N ARG A 280 3.91 -5.18 26.93
CA ARG A 280 3.40 -4.96 28.30
C ARG A 280 2.33 -5.98 28.71
N ILE A 281 1.49 -6.40 27.77
CA ILE A 281 0.43 -7.40 28.04
C ILE A 281 0.89 -8.85 27.81
N GLY A 282 2.19 -9.08 27.59
CA GLY A 282 2.80 -10.40 27.47
C GLY A 282 2.69 -11.05 26.08
N LEU A 283 2.23 -10.32 25.06
CA LEU A 283 2.21 -10.80 23.68
C LEU A 283 3.57 -10.62 23.00
N THR A 284 3.85 -11.41 21.99
CA THR A 284 5.12 -11.41 21.26
C THR A 284 4.95 -10.79 19.86
N PRO A 285 5.60 -9.64 19.57
CA PRO A 285 5.68 -9.10 18.21
C PRO A 285 6.31 -10.10 17.25
N TYR A 286 5.78 -10.17 16.01
CA TYR A 286 6.29 -11.08 14.98
C TYR A 286 7.67 -10.64 14.46
N LEU A 287 7.87 -9.33 14.30
CA LEU A 287 9.15 -8.76 13.88
C LEU A 287 9.82 -8.03 15.05
N PRO A 288 11.17 -8.05 15.11
CA PRO A 288 11.88 -7.17 16.03
C PRO A 288 11.63 -5.70 15.66
N ALA A 289 11.68 -4.80 16.66
CA ALA A 289 11.36 -3.38 16.48
C ALA A 289 12.15 -2.71 15.34
N ALA A 290 13.42 -3.09 15.13
CA ALA A 290 14.27 -2.54 14.07
C ALA A 290 13.84 -2.95 12.63
N ALA A 291 13.12 -4.06 12.49
CA ALA A 291 12.61 -4.54 11.19
C ALA A 291 11.16 -4.12 10.93
N GLN A 292 10.45 -3.70 11.98
CA GLN A 292 9.03 -3.39 11.94
C GLN A 292 8.75 -2.06 11.23
N GLY A 293 7.95 -2.10 10.16
CA GLY A 293 7.46 -0.90 9.47
C GLY A 293 6.21 -0.29 10.15
N PRO A 294 5.91 1.00 9.88
CA PRO A 294 4.88 1.75 10.62
C PRO A 294 3.45 1.54 10.12
N VAL A 295 3.24 0.65 9.15
CA VAL A 295 1.92 0.48 8.49
C VAL A 295 1.05 -0.54 9.23
N VAL A 296 1.64 -1.69 9.55
CA VAL A 296 0.94 -2.81 10.16
C VAL A 296 1.93 -3.58 11.03
N MET A 297 1.46 -4.05 12.17
CA MET A 297 2.20 -4.91 13.07
C MET A 297 1.56 -6.30 13.12
N ASN A 298 2.35 -7.33 12.93
CA ASN A 298 1.96 -8.69 13.24
C ASN A 298 2.37 -9.05 14.67
N VAL A 299 1.51 -9.83 15.33
CA VAL A 299 1.72 -10.35 16.68
C VAL A 299 1.54 -11.86 16.62
N HIS A 300 2.45 -12.63 17.16
CA HIS A 300 2.29 -14.07 17.26
C HIS A 300 1.00 -14.45 17.98
N ALA A 301 0.28 -15.42 17.47
CA ALA A 301 -0.85 -15.98 18.17
C ALA A 301 -0.35 -16.63 19.48
N PRO A 302 -1.04 -16.43 20.61
CA PRO A 302 -0.75 -17.13 21.84
C PRO A 302 -0.67 -18.64 21.68
N ALA A 303 0.28 -19.28 22.36
CA ALA A 303 0.41 -20.76 22.36
C ALA A 303 -0.64 -21.46 23.23
N ASP A 304 -1.46 -20.70 23.96
CA ASP A 304 -2.47 -21.20 24.89
C ASP A 304 -3.61 -21.94 24.17
N PRO A 305 -4.02 -23.13 24.67
CA PRO A 305 -5.14 -23.88 24.06
C PRO A 305 -6.48 -23.12 24.05
N ALA A 306 -6.68 -22.10 24.89
CA ALA A 306 -7.86 -21.25 24.89
C ALA A 306 -7.86 -20.20 23.78
N TRP A 307 -6.75 -20.05 23.06
CA TRP A 307 -6.65 -19.12 21.95
C TRP A 307 -7.54 -19.54 20.77
N ASP A 308 -8.35 -18.59 20.32
CA ASP A 308 -9.13 -18.67 19.08
C ASP A 308 -9.20 -17.29 18.46
N LEU A 309 -8.71 -17.17 17.23
CA LEU A 309 -8.62 -15.88 16.52
C LEU A 309 -9.98 -15.25 16.32
N GLN A 310 -10.99 -16.03 15.91
CA GLN A 310 -12.32 -15.47 15.64
C GLN A 310 -12.98 -14.96 16.92
N ARG A 311 -12.91 -15.73 18.01
CA ARG A 311 -13.42 -15.31 19.32
C ARG A 311 -12.69 -14.06 19.83
N PHE A 312 -11.38 -13.97 19.62
CA PHE A 312 -10.59 -12.78 19.98
C PHE A 312 -11.04 -11.55 19.17
N VAL A 313 -11.21 -11.69 17.85
CA VAL A 313 -11.71 -10.60 16.99
C VAL A 313 -13.13 -10.18 17.41
N ASP A 314 -14.02 -11.11 17.74
CA ASP A 314 -15.38 -10.82 18.18
C ASP A 314 -15.39 -10.09 19.53
N ALA A 315 -14.52 -10.50 20.47
CA ALA A 315 -14.36 -9.84 21.75
C ALA A 315 -13.78 -8.42 21.61
N LEU A 316 -12.84 -8.20 20.68
CA LEU A 316 -12.32 -6.87 20.33
C LEU A 316 -13.42 -5.99 19.69
N LYS A 317 -14.20 -6.55 18.77
CA LYS A 317 -15.29 -5.85 18.09
C LYS A 317 -16.34 -5.37 19.11
N ALA A 318 -16.67 -6.20 20.09
CA ALA A 318 -17.58 -5.82 21.18
C ALA A 318 -17.04 -4.62 22.00
N ARG A 319 -15.71 -4.42 22.03
CA ARG A 319 -15.01 -3.29 22.69
C ARG A 319 -14.71 -2.13 21.74
N GLY A 320 -15.27 -2.15 20.52
CA GLY A 320 -15.13 -1.07 19.56
C GLY A 320 -13.83 -1.08 18.75
N VAL A 321 -13.10 -2.19 18.73
CA VAL A 321 -11.85 -2.39 17.95
C VAL A 321 -12.05 -3.53 16.95
N LEU A 322 -11.70 -3.32 15.69
CA LEU A 322 -11.75 -4.34 14.64
C LEU A 322 -10.38 -4.52 14.01
N ILE A 323 -9.87 -5.76 14.04
CA ILE A 323 -8.64 -6.20 13.39
C ILE A 323 -8.94 -7.26 12.32
N SER A 324 -7.92 -7.70 11.55
CA SER A 324 -8.08 -8.79 10.59
C SER A 324 -8.36 -10.12 11.28
N ASN A 325 -9.29 -10.92 10.72
CA ASN A 325 -9.70 -12.21 11.26
C ASN A 325 -9.09 -13.42 10.53
N PHE A 326 -7.90 -13.25 9.96
CA PHE A 326 -7.16 -14.31 9.26
C PHE A 326 -5.66 -14.15 9.46
N TYR A 327 -4.95 -15.26 9.40
CA TYR A 327 -3.50 -15.28 9.42
C TYR A 327 -2.94 -14.89 8.06
N SER A 328 -1.86 -14.10 8.04
CA SER A 328 -1.21 -13.65 6.81
C SER A 328 0.28 -14.03 6.75
N THR A 329 0.74 -14.78 7.73
CA THR A 329 2.11 -15.21 7.92
C THR A 329 2.18 -16.73 7.90
N SER A 330 3.37 -17.30 7.69
CA SER A 330 3.59 -18.75 7.71
C SER A 330 3.31 -19.39 9.07
N GLN A 331 3.44 -18.61 10.15
CA GLN A 331 3.08 -19.02 11.51
C GLN A 331 1.81 -18.30 11.96
N PRO A 332 1.00 -18.90 12.84
CA PRO A 332 -0.18 -18.25 13.38
C PRO A 332 0.15 -16.87 13.98
N SER A 333 -0.46 -15.82 13.42
CA SER A 333 -0.28 -14.45 13.89
C SER A 333 -1.51 -13.60 13.53
N PHE A 334 -1.79 -12.59 14.30
CA PHE A 334 -2.83 -11.60 13.96
C PHE A 334 -2.20 -10.24 13.65
N ARG A 335 -2.90 -9.43 12.86
CA ARG A 335 -2.41 -8.14 12.40
C ARG A 335 -3.20 -6.99 13.00
N VAL A 336 -2.46 -5.95 13.38
CA VAL A 336 -3.02 -4.68 13.84
C VAL A 336 -2.49 -3.55 12.94
N GLY A 337 -3.39 -2.83 12.29
CA GLY A 337 -3.03 -1.66 11.47
C GLY A 337 -2.68 -0.46 12.33
N CYS A 338 -1.60 0.23 11.96
CA CYS A 338 -1.13 1.44 12.64
C CYS A 338 -1.48 2.72 11.88
N ILE A 339 -2.13 2.60 10.71
CA ILE A 339 -2.47 3.69 9.79
C ILE A 339 -3.95 4.01 9.84
N GLY A 340 -4.31 5.19 9.30
CA GLY A 340 -5.66 5.73 9.31
C GLY A 340 -5.78 6.91 10.26
N ALA A 341 -6.99 7.46 10.39
CA ALA A 341 -7.29 8.57 11.32
C ALA A 341 -7.29 8.08 12.78
N VAL A 342 -6.16 7.59 13.24
CA VAL A 342 -5.92 7.01 14.56
C VAL A 342 -4.67 7.62 15.19
N THR A 343 -4.62 7.61 16.51
CA THR A 343 -3.58 8.24 17.35
C THR A 343 -2.88 7.23 18.25
N PRO A 344 -1.77 7.56 18.90
CA PRO A 344 -1.15 6.70 19.94
C PRO A 344 -2.12 6.33 21.06
N ASP A 345 -3.03 7.23 21.46
CA ASP A 345 -4.05 6.94 22.48
C ASP A 345 -5.05 5.88 22.00
N ASP A 346 -5.38 5.89 20.71
CA ASP A 346 -6.20 4.84 20.10
C ASP A 346 -5.50 3.49 20.12
N MET A 347 -4.18 3.47 19.93
CA MET A 347 -3.37 2.24 20.06
C MET A 347 -3.34 1.75 21.52
N ALA A 348 -3.18 2.64 22.49
CA ALA A 348 -3.25 2.27 23.89
C ALA A 348 -4.61 1.66 24.27
N ARG A 349 -5.72 2.28 23.83
CA ARG A 349 -7.08 1.72 24.02
C ARG A 349 -7.25 0.35 23.34
N ALA A 350 -6.66 0.17 22.16
CA ALA A 350 -6.70 -1.12 21.47
C ALA A 350 -5.93 -2.20 22.25
N VAL A 351 -4.79 -1.88 22.83
CA VAL A 351 -4.02 -2.80 23.69
C VAL A 351 -4.80 -3.16 24.93
N ASP A 352 -5.46 -2.21 25.59
CA ASP A 352 -6.29 -2.48 26.77
C ASP A 352 -7.51 -3.38 26.40
N ALA A 353 -8.08 -3.17 25.22
CA ALA A 353 -9.12 -4.06 24.69
C ALA A 353 -8.59 -5.48 24.40
N MET A 354 -7.35 -5.62 23.89
CA MET A 354 -6.70 -6.92 23.69
C MET A 354 -6.49 -7.64 25.01
N ASP A 355 -5.96 -6.95 26.04
CA ASP A 355 -5.73 -7.51 27.38
C ASP A 355 -7.04 -8.05 28.00
N ALA A 356 -8.10 -7.25 27.95
CA ALA A 356 -9.41 -7.63 28.42
C ALA A 356 -10.01 -8.83 27.64
N ALA A 357 -9.85 -8.84 26.30
CA ALA A 357 -10.33 -9.94 25.45
C ALA A 357 -9.58 -11.25 25.75
N LEU A 358 -8.26 -11.22 25.88
CA LEU A 358 -7.45 -12.38 26.23
C LEU A 358 -7.84 -12.95 27.61
N THR A 359 -8.08 -12.07 28.57
CA THR A 359 -8.55 -12.45 29.92
C THR A 359 -9.93 -13.11 29.87
N GLU A 360 -10.86 -12.54 29.10
CA GLU A 360 -12.22 -13.11 28.91
C GLU A 360 -12.19 -14.50 28.26
N LEU A 361 -11.28 -14.69 27.29
CA LEU A 361 -11.09 -15.97 26.60
C LEU A 361 -10.38 -17.02 27.49
N GLY A 362 -9.81 -16.63 28.62
CA GLY A 362 -9.06 -17.50 29.50
C GLY A 362 -7.65 -17.80 29.01
N VAL A 363 -7.10 -17.01 28.07
CA VAL A 363 -5.73 -17.14 27.57
C VAL A 363 -4.73 -16.70 28.66
N ARG A 364 -3.99 -17.66 29.19
CA ARG A 364 -3.00 -17.45 30.28
C ARG A 364 -1.58 -17.35 29.75
N ASP A 365 -1.21 -18.27 28.85
CA ASP A 365 0.06 -18.20 28.14
C ASP A 365 -0.10 -17.35 26.89
N ARG A 366 0.36 -16.10 26.96
CA ARG A 366 0.28 -15.12 25.89
C ARG A 366 1.51 -15.10 24.99
N THR A 367 2.52 -15.90 25.33
CA THR A 367 3.72 -16.01 24.49
C THR A 367 3.35 -16.67 23.15
N GLY A 368 4.00 -16.23 22.06
CA GLY A 368 3.85 -16.90 20.79
C GLY A 368 4.52 -18.28 20.79
N LEU A 369 4.10 -19.15 19.86
CA LEU A 369 4.81 -20.41 19.63
C LEU A 369 6.28 -20.09 19.36
N ALA A 370 7.16 -20.64 20.20
CA ALA A 370 8.60 -20.53 19.98
C ALA A 370 8.93 -21.14 18.61
N VAL A 371 9.65 -20.39 17.78
CA VAL A 371 10.21 -20.91 16.54
C VAL A 371 11.33 -21.88 16.99
N GLY A 372 11.10 -23.20 16.83
CA GLY A 372 12.13 -24.21 16.99
C GLY A 372 13.09 -24.16 15.82
#